data_10e44b9e5735633169569c3de2bab6d2
#
_entry.id   10e44b9e5735633169569c3de2bab6d2
#
_cell.length_a   1.000
_cell.length_b   1.000
_cell.length_c   1.000
_cell.angle_alpha   90.00
_cell.angle_beta   90.00
_cell.angle_gamma   90.00
#
_symmetry.space_group_name_H-M   'P 1'
#
loop_
_entity.id
_entity.type
_entity.pdbx_description
1 polymer ?
#
loop_
_entity_poly.entity_id
_entity_poly.type
_entity_poly.pdbx_seq_one_letter_code
_entity_poly.pdbx_strand_id
1 'polypeptide(L)'
;MAQPRQQPQPQPQKAFPVSWDQFHRDARALAWRLSGAGPFQAIVCVTRGGLVPAAIVARELGIRLIETVCVTSYNHITQGELNVLKDVARSIVGIGGGRGKGVLIVDDLVDTGKTAKVVRELLPEAHFATVYAKPLGRPMVDTFITEVSQDTWIYFPWDTGLAFQPPIRDDEL
;
A
#
# COMPACT_ATOMS: atom_id res chain seq x y z
N MET A 1 27.19 39.81 8.88
CA MET A 1 27.38 38.32 8.90
C MET A 1 26.05 37.67 9.19
N ALA A 2 25.44 37.04 8.21
CA ALA A 2 24.16 36.35 8.39
C ALA A 2 24.44 34.92 8.96
N GLN A 3 23.79 34.60 10.08
CA GLN A 3 23.88 33.26 10.66
C GLN A 3 23.21 32.25 9.71
N PRO A 4 23.82 31.06 9.48
CA PRO A 4 23.20 30.00 8.68
C PRO A 4 21.91 29.55 9.37
N ARG A 5 20.80 29.53 8.63
CA ARG A 5 19.54 28.97 9.10
C ARG A 5 19.76 27.48 9.41
N GLN A 6 19.65 27.11 10.68
CA GLN A 6 19.62 25.71 11.10
C GLN A 6 18.39 25.06 10.44
N GLN A 7 18.63 24.07 9.62
CA GLN A 7 17.57 23.19 9.13
C GLN A 7 16.95 22.47 10.35
N PRO A 8 15.61 22.39 10.44
CA PRO A 8 14.98 21.67 11.53
C PRO A 8 15.46 20.22 11.48
N GLN A 9 16.05 19.76 12.56
CA GLN A 9 16.45 18.35 12.71
C GLN A 9 15.17 17.50 12.64
N PRO A 10 15.16 16.41 11.84
CA PRO A 10 14.02 15.51 11.78
C PRO A 10 13.75 14.98 13.19
N GLN A 11 12.52 15.10 13.65
CA GLN A 11 12.10 14.51 14.92
C GLN A 11 12.32 12.98 14.86
N PRO A 12 12.82 12.35 15.94
CA PRO A 12 13.00 10.91 15.93
C PRO A 12 11.66 10.22 15.71
N GLN A 13 11.49 9.61 14.53
CA GLN A 13 10.34 8.78 14.23
C GLN A 13 10.42 7.49 15.02
N LYS A 14 9.30 7.06 15.59
CA LYS A 14 9.23 5.73 16.20
C LYS A 14 9.50 4.67 15.15
N ALA A 15 10.41 3.76 15.41
CA ALA A 15 10.74 2.66 14.52
C ALA A 15 9.87 1.43 14.84
N PHE A 16 9.30 0.83 13.82
CA PHE A 16 8.57 -0.44 13.91
C PHE A 16 9.15 -1.44 12.90
N PRO A 17 10.20 -2.18 13.29
CA PRO A 17 10.78 -3.19 12.42
C PRO A 17 9.89 -4.43 12.34
N VAL A 18 9.65 -4.91 11.13
CA VAL A 18 8.85 -6.11 10.85
C VAL A 18 9.75 -7.18 10.23
N SER A 19 9.80 -8.36 10.85
CA SER A 19 10.50 -9.51 10.27
C SER A 19 9.67 -10.20 9.19
N TRP A 20 10.30 -11.04 8.34
CA TRP A 20 9.61 -11.87 7.37
C TRP A 20 8.55 -12.77 8.03
N ASP A 21 8.87 -13.38 9.16
CA ASP A 21 7.93 -14.26 9.88
C ASP A 21 6.73 -13.50 10.41
N GLN A 22 6.93 -12.29 10.94
CA GLN A 22 5.85 -11.44 11.41
C GLN A 22 4.99 -10.99 10.24
N PHE A 23 5.60 -10.49 9.17
CA PHE A 23 4.85 -10.05 7.99
C PHE A 23 4.03 -11.17 7.37
N HIS A 24 4.60 -12.36 7.25
CA HIS A 24 3.89 -13.53 6.73
C HIS A 24 2.68 -13.90 7.60
N ARG A 25 2.82 -13.91 8.94
CA ARG A 25 1.68 -14.13 9.85
C ARG A 25 0.60 -13.07 9.69
N ASP A 26 0.99 -11.80 9.63
CA ASP A 26 0.06 -10.69 9.53
C ASP A 26 -0.68 -10.70 8.18
N ALA A 27 0.02 -10.98 7.08
CA ALA A 27 -0.60 -11.14 5.76
C ALA A 27 -1.55 -12.34 5.68
N ARG A 28 -1.23 -13.46 6.35
CA ARG A 28 -2.16 -14.59 6.48
C ARG A 28 -3.37 -14.24 7.35
N ALA A 29 -3.18 -13.50 8.43
CA ALA A 29 -4.28 -13.01 9.26
C ALA A 29 -5.20 -12.07 8.44
N LEU A 30 -4.64 -11.27 7.54
CA LEU A 30 -5.42 -10.47 6.59
C LEU A 30 -6.27 -11.37 5.68
N ALA A 31 -5.68 -12.40 5.09
CA ALA A 31 -6.41 -13.35 4.26
C ALA A 31 -7.57 -14.03 5.03
N TRP A 32 -7.36 -14.41 6.29
CA TRP A 32 -8.41 -14.95 7.15
C TRP A 32 -9.57 -13.99 7.35
N ARG A 33 -9.31 -12.71 7.62
CA ARG A 33 -10.38 -11.70 7.72
C ARG A 33 -11.13 -11.52 6.40
N LEU A 34 -10.40 -11.55 5.29
CA LEU A 34 -10.95 -11.36 3.96
C LEU A 34 -11.79 -12.56 3.47
N SER A 35 -11.57 -13.76 4.02
CA SER A 35 -12.36 -14.95 3.65
C SER A 35 -13.86 -14.79 3.91
N GLY A 36 -14.23 -13.97 4.89
CA GLY A 36 -15.64 -13.64 5.20
C GLY A 36 -16.19 -12.43 4.44
N ALA A 37 -15.33 -11.65 3.78
CA ALA A 37 -15.71 -10.42 3.06
C ALA A 37 -15.94 -10.64 1.54
N GLY A 38 -15.49 -11.80 1.00
CA GLY A 38 -15.64 -12.17 -0.41
C GLY A 38 -17.02 -12.66 -0.80
N PRO A 39 -17.17 -13.25 -1.97
CA PRO A 39 -16.07 -13.76 -2.82
C PRO A 39 -15.36 -12.67 -3.63
N PHE A 40 -14.04 -12.84 -3.83
CA PHE A 40 -13.23 -11.99 -4.69
C PHE A 40 -12.80 -12.77 -5.94
N GLN A 41 -12.89 -12.15 -7.10
CA GLN A 41 -12.55 -12.73 -8.40
C GLN A 41 -11.13 -12.38 -8.85
N ALA A 42 -10.63 -11.23 -8.39
CA ALA A 42 -9.32 -10.71 -8.75
C ALA A 42 -8.71 -9.91 -7.61
N ILE A 43 -7.37 -9.80 -7.63
CA ILE A 43 -6.62 -8.88 -6.79
C ILE A 43 -6.02 -7.78 -7.67
N VAL A 44 -6.11 -6.53 -7.22
CA VAL A 44 -5.32 -5.41 -7.71
C VAL A 44 -4.27 -5.07 -6.66
N CYS A 45 -3.02 -5.30 -6.98
CA CYS A 45 -1.88 -5.02 -6.14
C CYS A 45 -1.39 -3.59 -6.34
N VAL A 46 -1.31 -2.80 -5.29
CA VAL A 46 -0.71 -1.45 -5.33
C VAL A 46 0.82 -1.59 -5.27
N THR A 47 1.49 -1.25 -6.35
CA THR A 47 2.94 -1.42 -6.41
C THR A 47 3.67 -0.21 -5.83
N ARG A 48 4.79 -0.45 -5.16
CA ARG A 48 5.52 -1.72 -4.93
C ARG A 48 5.08 -2.45 -3.66
N GLY A 49 4.63 -1.74 -2.63
CA GLY A 49 4.39 -2.26 -1.28
C GLY A 49 3.43 -3.46 -1.24
N GLY A 50 2.38 -3.42 -2.05
CA GLY A 50 1.38 -4.47 -2.12
C GLY A 50 1.83 -5.79 -2.75
N LEU A 51 3.02 -5.86 -3.40
CA LEU A 51 3.45 -7.08 -4.12
C LEU A 51 3.56 -8.29 -3.19
N VAL A 52 4.20 -8.13 -2.05
CA VAL A 52 4.40 -9.25 -1.11
C VAL A 52 3.08 -9.69 -0.44
N PRO A 53 2.28 -8.79 0.16
CA PRO A 53 1.01 -9.20 0.76
C PRO A 53 0.02 -9.74 -0.28
N ALA A 54 -0.03 -9.19 -1.49
CA ALA A 54 -0.91 -9.71 -2.55
C ALA A 54 -0.58 -11.16 -2.93
N ALA A 55 0.70 -11.53 -3.01
CA ALA A 55 1.11 -12.90 -3.28
C ALA A 55 0.64 -13.88 -2.20
N ILE A 56 0.77 -13.49 -0.92
CA ILE A 56 0.35 -14.31 0.21
C ILE A 56 -1.18 -14.43 0.25
N VAL A 57 -1.90 -13.31 0.16
CA VAL A 57 -3.35 -13.26 0.19
C VAL A 57 -3.96 -14.04 -0.99
N ALA A 58 -3.41 -13.88 -2.19
CA ALA A 58 -3.85 -14.61 -3.38
C ALA A 58 -3.74 -16.11 -3.19
N ARG A 59 -2.61 -16.58 -2.62
CA ARG A 59 -2.39 -18.00 -2.33
C ARG A 59 -3.40 -18.54 -1.32
N GLU A 60 -3.62 -17.82 -0.22
CA GLU A 60 -4.52 -18.25 0.86
C GLU A 60 -5.99 -18.24 0.41
N LEU A 61 -6.41 -17.26 -0.40
CA LEU A 61 -7.79 -17.17 -0.90
C LEU A 61 -8.04 -17.92 -2.22
N GLY A 62 -7.02 -18.54 -2.80
CA GLY A 62 -7.15 -19.27 -4.07
C GLY A 62 -7.41 -18.36 -5.29
N ILE A 63 -7.09 -17.07 -5.21
CA ILE A 63 -7.29 -16.11 -6.30
C ILE A 63 -6.08 -16.18 -7.25
N ARG A 64 -6.35 -16.42 -8.53
CA ARG A 64 -5.27 -16.54 -9.54
C ARG A 64 -5.11 -15.31 -10.41
N LEU A 65 -6.18 -14.49 -10.53
CA LEU A 65 -6.14 -13.29 -11.34
C LEU A 65 -5.60 -12.13 -10.51
N ILE A 66 -4.39 -11.72 -10.79
CA ILE A 66 -3.70 -10.61 -10.12
C ILE A 66 -3.31 -9.57 -11.16
N GLU A 67 -3.67 -8.34 -10.91
CA GLU A 67 -3.29 -7.16 -11.67
C GLU A 67 -2.51 -6.20 -10.77
N THR A 68 -1.83 -5.22 -11.35
CA THR A 68 -1.11 -4.18 -10.61
C THR A 68 -1.60 -2.79 -10.98
N VAL A 69 -1.56 -1.89 -10.02
CA VAL A 69 -1.71 -0.45 -10.22
C VAL A 69 -0.49 0.25 -9.65
N CYS A 70 0.05 1.23 -10.37
CA CYS A 70 1.18 2.03 -9.91
C CYS A 70 0.80 3.49 -9.79
N VAL A 71 0.89 4.03 -8.58
CA VAL A 71 0.65 5.45 -8.29
C VAL A 71 1.93 6.03 -7.69
N THR A 72 2.37 7.16 -8.22
CA THR A 72 3.56 7.88 -7.73
C THR A 72 3.24 9.32 -7.40
N SER A 73 4.00 9.91 -6.48
CA SER A 73 3.97 11.35 -6.22
C SER A 73 5.03 12.05 -7.07
N TYR A 74 4.65 13.06 -7.83
CA TYR A 74 5.58 13.91 -8.56
C TYR A 74 6.30 14.84 -7.58
N ASN A 75 7.62 14.66 -7.42
CA ASN A 75 8.42 15.41 -6.42
C ASN A 75 9.01 16.73 -6.93
N HIS A 76 8.75 17.20 -8.15
CA HIS A 76 9.59 18.26 -8.70
C HIS A 76 8.98 19.63 -9.00
N ILE A 77 7.67 19.84 -9.12
CA ILE A 77 7.16 21.21 -9.47
C ILE A 77 5.84 21.61 -8.81
N THR A 78 4.94 20.69 -8.48
CA THR A 78 3.68 21.01 -7.78
C THR A 78 3.45 20.06 -6.62
N GLN A 79 3.46 20.59 -5.42
CA GLN A 79 3.26 19.84 -4.17
C GLN A 79 1.87 19.19 -4.18
N GLY A 80 1.78 17.85 -4.38
CA GLY A 80 0.60 17.10 -4.00
C GLY A 80 -0.19 16.35 -5.08
N GLU A 81 0.14 16.45 -6.35
CA GLU A 81 -0.53 15.65 -7.39
C GLU A 81 0.09 14.24 -7.47
N LEU A 82 -0.77 13.22 -7.31
CA LEU A 82 -0.42 11.83 -7.55
C LEU A 82 -0.69 11.51 -9.02
N ASN A 83 0.22 10.79 -9.66
CA ASN A 83 0.08 10.34 -11.02
C ASN A 83 -0.04 8.82 -11.07
N VAL A 84 -0.95 8.32 -11.90
CA VAL A 84 -1.10 6.89 -12.19
C VAL A 84 -0.13 6.53 -13.31
N LEU A 85 0.98 5.88 -12.97
CA LEU A 85 1.97 5.40 -13.95
C LEU A 85 1.49 4.16 -14.69
N LYS A 86 0.73 3.29 -14.02
CA LYS A 86 0.09 2.11 -14.61
C LYS A 86 -1.32 2.00 -14.08
N ASP A 87 -2.27 2.09 -14.98
CA ASP A 87 -3.70 1.92 -14.70
C ASP A 87 -4.10 0.44 -14.64
N VAL A 88 -5.27 0.19 -14.10
CA VAL A 88 -5.88 -1.15 -14.02
C VAL A 88 -6.44 -1.55 -15.38
N ALA A 89 -6.21 -2.80 -15.79
CA ALA A 89 -6.74 -3.32 -17.05
C ALA A 89 -8.27 -3.30 -17.09
N ARG A 90 -8.82 -2.97 -18.25
CA ARG A 90 -10.29 -2.89 -18.46
C ARG A 90 -11.01 -4.18 -18.10
N SER A 91 -10.37 -5.35 -18.29
CA SER A 91 -10.92 -6.64 -17.92
C SER A 91 -11.16 -6.75 -16.41
N ILE A 92 -10.31 -6.12 -15.59
CA ILE A 92 -10.47 -6.08 -14.14
C ILE A 92 -11.52 -5.05 -13.74
N VAL A 93 -11.48 -3.85 -14.34
CA VAL A 93 -12.49 -2.81 -14.10
C VAL A 93 -13.90 -3.32 -14.43
N GLY A 94 -14.05 -4.15 -15.48
CA GLY A 94 -15.32 -4.75 -15.89
C GLY A 94 -15.90 -5.78 -14.91
N ILE A 95 -15.13 -6.28 -13.97
CA ILE A 95 -15.62 -7.23 -12.96
C ILE A 95 -16.74 -6.56 -12.13
N GLY A 96 -17.82 -7.31 -11.90
CA GLY A 96 -18.93 -6.86 -11.06
C GLY A 96 -19.70 -5.64 -11.58
N GLY A 97 -19.67 -5.37 -12.89
CA GLY A 97 -20.45 -4.29 -13.51
C GLY A 97 -19.68 -3.00 -13.73
N GLY A 98 -18.35 -3.04 -13.69
CA GLY A 98 -17.50 -1.92 -14.13
C GLY A 98 -17.07 -0.93 -13.04
N ARG A 99 -17.28 -1.27 -11.77
CA ARG A 99 -16.91 -0.42 -10.61
C ARG A 99 -15.98 -1.11 -9.60
N GLY A 100 -15.48 -2.30 -9.96
CA GLY A 100 -14.58 -3.08 -9.10
C GLY A 100 -15.28 -3.95 -8.05
N LYS A 101 -16.60 -4.11 -8.07
CA LYS A 101 -17.31 -5.03 -7.17
C LYS A 101 -16.79 -6.45 -7.37
N GLY A 102 -16.35 -7.11 -6.29
CA GLY A 102 -15.71 -8.43 -6.36
C GLY A 102 -14.20 -8.37 -6.69
N VAL A 103 -13.61 -7.17 -6.75
CA VAL A 103 -12.16 -6.96 -6.80
C VAL A 103 -11.63 -6.65 -5.40
N LEU A 104 -10.51 -7.23 -5.05
CA LEU A 104 -9.77 -6.96 -3.82
C LEU A 104 -8.54 -6.12 -4.16
N ILE A 105 -8.42 -4.93 -3.58
CA ILE A 105 -7.20 -4.12 -3.63
C ILE A 105 -6.34 -4.47 -2.44
N VAL A 106 -5.04 -4.71 -2.66
CA VAL A 106 -4.09 -5.07 -1.59
C VAL A 106 -2.87 -4.14 -1.62
N ASP A 107 -2.53 -3.59 -0.46
CA ASP A 107 -1.31 -2.86 -0.20
C ASP A 107 -0.67 -3.31 1.13
N ASP A 108 0.57 -2.93 1.39
CA ASP A 108 1.25 -3.23 2.66
C ASP A 108 0.79 -2.29 3.79
N LEU A 109 0.65 -1.02 3.49
CA LEU A 109 0.36 0.05 4.45
C LEU A 109 -0.54 1.12 3.82
N VAL A 110 -1.52 1.60 4.57
CA VAL A 110 -2.16 2.89 4.30
C VAL A 110 -1.64 3.93 5.30
N ASP A 111 -0.88 4.91 4.81
CA ASP A 111 -0.29 5.97 5.65
C ASP A 111 -1.23 7.18 5.77
N THR A 112 -1.22 8.08 4.78
CA THR A 112 -2.09 9.27 4.73
C THR A 112 -3.39 9.03 3.96
N GLY A 113 -3.49 7.92 3.24
CA GLY A 113 -4.62 7.58 2.38
C GLY A 113 -4.61 8.23 1.00
N LYS A 114 -3.61 9.04 0.66
CA LYS A 114 -3.55 9.71 -0.65
C LYS A 114 -3.55 8.71 -1.82
N THR A 115 -2.67 7.72 -1.80
CA THR A 115 -2.63 6.65 -2.81
C THR A 115 -3.94 5.87 -2.84
N ALA A 116 -4.46 5.49 -1.68
CA ALA A 116 -5.70 4.74 -1.57
C ALA A 116 -6.89 5.52 -2.18
N LYS A 117 -6.94 6.84 -2.01
CA LYS A 117 -7.96 7.69 -2.64
C LYS A 117 -7.94 7.59 -4.16
N VAL A 118 -6.76 7.71 -4.77
CA VAL A 118 -6.60 7.61 -6.24
C VAL A 118 -7.04 6.24 -6.73
N VAL A 119 -6.61 5.16 -6.06
CA VAL A 119 -6.99 3.80 -6.47
C VAL A 119 -8.48 3.54 -6.30
N ARG A 120 -9.12 4.11 -5.27
CA ARG A 120 -10.56 4.04 -5.10
C ARG A 120 -11.35 4.78 -6.19
N GLU A 121 -10.81 5.84 -6.76
CA GLU A 121 -11.43 6.52 -7.90
C GLU A 121 -11.48 5.63 -9.15
N LEU A 122 -10.47 4.76 -9.31
CA LEU A 122 -10.43 3.77 -10.40
C LEU A 122 -11.40 2.59 -10.15
N LEU A 123 -11.53 2.16 -8.90
CA LEU A 123 -12.30 0.98 -8.47
C LEU A 123 -13.14 1.31 -7.22
N PRO A 124 -14.19 2.13 -7.36
CA PRO A 124 -14.91 2.66 -6.18
C PRO A 124 -15.66 1.64 -5.35
N GLU A 125 -16.01 0.48 -5.90
CA GLU A 125 -16.73 -0.60 -5.20
C GLU A 125 -15.82 -1.80 -4.85
N ALA A 126 -14.51 -1.70 -5.10
CA ALA A 126 -13.56 -2.72 -4.70
C ALA A 126 -13.35 -2.71 -3.18
N HIS A 127 -13.09 -3.88 -2.62
CA HIS A 127 -12.71 -4.01 -1.22
C HIS A 127 -11.21 -3.68 -1.07
N PHE A 128 -10.86 -2.70 -0.26
CA PHE A 128 -9.47 -2.29 -0.07
C PHE A 128 -8.93 -2.86 1.25
N ALA A 129 -7.83 -3.60 1.17
CA ALA A 129 -7.19 -4.23 2.32
C ALA A 129 -5.70 -3.90 2.40
N THR A 130 -5.23 -3.65 3.62
CA THR A 130 -3.81 -3.45 3.93
C THR A 130 -3.39 -4.28 5.12
N VAL A 131 -2.10 -4.62 5.22
CA VAL A 131 -1.60 -5.31 6.42
C VAL A 131 -1.56 -4.33 7.59
N TYR A 132 -1.03 -3.14 7.36
CA TYR A 132 -0.93 -2.08 8.35
C TYR A 132 -1.76 -0.86 7.97
N ALA A 133 -2.19 -0.10 8.97
CA ALA A 133 -2.88 1.17 8.77
C ALA A 133 -2.38 2.22 9.76
N LYS A 134 -2.32 3.48 9.34
CA LYS A 134 -2.15 4.62 10.22
C LYS A 134 -3.44 5.43 10.32
N PRO A 135 -3.66 6.18 11.41
CA PRO A 135 -4.92 6.86 11.68
C PRO A 135 -5.46 7.73 10.53
N LEU A 136 -4.59 8.46 9.84
CA LEU A 136 -4.99 9.32 8.71
C LEU A 136 -5.45 8.53 7.48
N GLY A 137 -4.82 7.39 7.21
CA GLY A 137 -5.14 6.55 6.05
C GLY A 137 -6.26 5.55 6.31
N ARG A 138 -6.46 5.16 7.56
CA ARG A 138 -7.44 4.14 7.96
C ARG A 138 -8.84 4.30 7.36
N PRO A 139 -9.43 5.52 7.25
CA PRO A 139 -10.75 5.68 6.65
C PRO A 139 -10.83 5.29 5.15
N MET A 140 -9.69 5.13 4.50
CA MET A 140 -9.62 4.80 3.07
C MET A 140 -9.62 3.28 2.80
N VAL A 141 -9.51 2.44 3.82
CA VAL A 141 -9.45 0.98 3.68
C VAL A 141 -10.59 0.29 4.43
N ASP A 142 -11.02 -0.86 3.93
CA ASP A 142 -12.13 -1.64 4.50
C ASP A 142 -11.63 -2.66 5.52
N THR A 143 -10.44 -3.22 5.31
CA THR A 143 -9.85 -4.23 6.19
C THR A 143 -8.36 -3.97 6.38
N PHE A 144 -7.89 -4.08 7.61
CA PHE A 144 -6.46 -4.07 7.96
C PHE A 144 -6.22 -4.95 9.20
N ILE A 145 -4.97 -5.24 9.51
CA ILE A 145 -4.62 -6.10 10.65
C ILE A 145 -4.14 -5.29 11.84
N THR A 146 -3.12 -4.46 11.65
CA THR A 146 -2.46 -3.73 12.74
C THR A 146 -2.48 -2.23 12.48
N GLU A 147 -3.00 -1.47 13.44
CA GLU A 147 -2.87 -0.01 13.44
C GLU A 147 -1.58 0.39 14.14
N VAL A 148 -0.82 1.29 13.52
CA VAL A 148 0.39 1.91 14.10
C VAL A 148 0.20 3.41 14.16
N SER A 149 0.86 4.08 15.12
CA SER A 149 0.74 5.53 15.27
C SER A 149 1.25 6.28 14.03
N GLN A 150 0.70 7.46 13.77
CA GLN A 150 1.02 8.26 12.57
C GLN A 150 2.50 8.64 12.47
N ASP A 151 3.17 8.82 13.61
CA ASP A 151 4.58 9.16 13.74
C ASP A 151 5.53 7.95 13.66
N THR A 152 4.99 6.75 13.40
CA THR A 152 5.76 5.51 13.31
C THR A 152 6.26 5.28 11.88
N TRP A 153 7.54 4.97 11.73
CA TRP A 153 8.10 4.45 10.49
C TRP A 153 8.15 2.92 10.55
N ILE A 154 7.49 2.27 9.60
CA ILE A 154 7.53 0.81 9.47
C ILE A 154 8.70 0.44 8.57
N TYR A 155 9.59 -0.42 9.09
CA TYR A 155 10.67 -1.03 8.32
C TYR A 155 10.23 -2.43 7.92
N PHE A 156 9.87 -2.57 6.66
CA PHE A 156 9.45 -3.86 6.11
C PHE A 156 10.64 -4.79 5.88
N PRO A 157 10.42 -6.11 5.85
CA PRO A 157 11.52 -7.07 5.70
C PRO A 157 12.28 -6.97 4.37
N TRP A 158 11.71 -6.32 3.36
CA TRP A 158 12.39 -6.01 2.10
C TRP A 158 13.14 -4.67 2.09
N ASP A 159 13.00 -3.88 3.15
CA ASP A 159 13.83 -2.70 3.35
C ASP A 159 15.23 -3.14 3.82
N THR A 160 16.28 -2.52 3.29
CA THR A 160 17.66 -3.01 3.49
C THR A 160 18.30 -2.57 4.81
N GLY A 161 17.55 -1.95 5.72
CA GLY A 161 18.06 -1.54 7.03
C GLY A 161 17.10 -0.64 7.82
N LEU A 162 17.51 -0.26 9.02
CA LEU A 162 16.77 0.65 9.92
C LEU A 162 16.94 2.14 9.56
N ALA A 163 17.45 2.43 8.37
CA ALA A 163 17.53 3.76 7.78
C ALA A 163 17.23 3.64 6.29
N PHE A 164 16.84 4.75 5.67
CA PHE A 164 16.66 4.79 4.22
C PHE A 164 17.94 4.29 3.53
N GLN A 165 17.78 3.31 2.66
CA GLN A 165 18.84 2.83 1.77
C GLN A 165 18.40 3.10 0.33
N PRO A 166 19.21 3.77 -0.49
CA PRO A 166 18.89 3.96 -1.89
C PRO A 166 18.85 2.62 -2.62
N PRO A 167 18.13 2.52 -3.74
CA PRO A 167 18.21 1.37 -4.63
C PRO A 167 19.67 1.12 -5.09
N ILE A 168 20.00 -0.12 -5.44
CA ILE A 168 21.33 -0.48 -5.99
C ILE A 168 21.64 0.34 -7.26
N ARG A 169 20.59 0.67 -8.04
CA ARG A 169 20.66 1.64 -9.12
C ARG A 169 19.95 2.89 -8.71
N ASP A 170 20.70 3.97 -8.60
CA ASP A 170 20.22 5.32 -8.31
C ASP A 170 20.07 6.13 -9.60
N ASP A 171 19.66 5.48 -10.68
CA ASP A 171 19.36 6.17 -11.93
C ASP A 171 18.00 6.86 -11.72
N GLU A 172 18.03 8.18 -11.71
CA GLU A 172 16.83 9.02 -11.71
C GLU A 172 15.93 8.61 -12.90
N LEU A 173 14.79 7.97 -12.62
CA LEU A 173 13.71 7.74 -13.57
C LEU A 173 12.81 8.96 -13.65
#